data_def0b257937f795844e692f7e6446391
#
_entry.id   def0b257937f795844e692f7e6446391
#
_cell.length_a   1.000
_cell.length_b   1.000
_cell.length_c   1.000
_cell.angle_alpha   90.00
_cell.angle_beta   90.00
_cell.angle_gamma   90.00
#
_symmetry.space_group_name_H-M   'P 1'
#
loop_
_entity.id
_entity.type
_entity.pdbx_description
1 polymer ?
#
loop_
_entity_poly.entity_id
_entity_poly.type
_entity_poly.pdbx_seq_one_letter_code
_entity_poly.pdbx_strand_id
1 'polypeptide(L)'
;MPRAAALFLLIALSSCALVPLGEADCRGVNWQQRGYADGFGGHPQQYLRLARECPRFGVRVSEADYFKGWNAGYNEWYRLIGSIDMN
;
A
#
# COMPACT_ATOMS: atom_id res chain seq x y z
N MET A 1 26.95 24.46 -11.15
CA MET A 1 25.86 25.23 -11.75
C MET A 1 24.54 24.91 -11.05
N PRO A 2 23.81 25.91 -10.51
CA PRO A 2 22.60 25.63 -9.72
C PRO A 2 21.46 24.99 -10.50
N ARG A 3 21.43 25.12 -11.82
CA ARG A 3 20.37 24.55 -12.65
C ARG A 3 20.42 23.03 -12.74
N ALA A 4 21.62 22.44 -12.71
CA ALA A 4 21.78 20.99 -12.77
C ALA A 4 21.30 20.31 -11.47
N ALA A 5 21.48 20.93 -10.33
CA ALA A 5 21.06 20.39 -9.04
C ALA A 5 19.53 20.34 -8.92
N ALA A 6 18.82 21.35 -9.46
CA ALA A 6 17.36 21.36 -9.43
C ALA A 6 16.75 20.26 -10.31
N LEU A 7 17.34 19.98 -11.46
CA LEU A 7 16.91 18.89 -12.34
C LEU A 7 17.10 17.52 -11.69
N PHE A 8 18.18 17.34 -10.96
CA PHE A 8 18.46 16.09 -10.24
C PHE A 8 17.43 15.79 -9.17
N LEU A 9 17.01 16.82 -8.44
CA LEU A 9 15.97 16.68 -7.41
C LEU A 9 14.63 16.23 -7.98
N LEU A 10 14.24 16.79 -9.13
CA LEU A 10 12.99 16.42 -9.79
C LEU A 10 13.00 14.96 -10.26
N ILE A 11 14.12 14.47 -10.80
CA ILE A 11 14.25 13.09 -11.24
C ILE A 11 14.17 12.13 -10.05
N ALA A 12 14.79 12.46 -8.93
CA ALA A 12 14.76 11.64 -7.72
C ALA A 12 13.35 11.49 -7.16
N LEU A 13 12.55 12.57 -7.15
CA LEU A 13 11.16 12.52 -6.69
C LEU A 13 10.29 11.68 -7.61
N SER A 14 10.50 11.74 -8.92
CA SER A 14 9.75 10.94 -9.89
C SER A 14 10.05 9.45 -9.76
N SER A 15 11.31 9.07 -9.47
CA SER A 15 11.69 7.67 -9.37
C SER A 15 11.13 6.99 -8.11
N CYS A 16 10.85 7.73 -7.03
CA CYS A 16 10.25 7.16 -5.82
C CYS A 16 8.84 6.61 -6.07
N ALA A 17 8.08 7.20 -7.00
CA ALA A 17 6.73 6.76 -7.33
C ALA A 17 6.71 5.48 -8.17
N LEU A 18 7.86 5.06 -8.72
CA LEU A 18 7.96 3.93 -9.63
C LEU A 18 8.71 2.73 -9.02
N VAL A 19 8.97 2.75 -7.72
CA VAL A 19 9.69 1.65 -7.06
C VAL A 19 8.82 0.40 -7.05
N PRO A 20 9.28 -0.72 -7.63
CA PRO A 20 8.52 -1.97 -7.59
C PRO A 20 8.53 -2.57 -6.19
N LEU A 21 7.58 -3.48 -5.94
CA LEU A 21 7.53 -4.20 -4.67
C LEU A 21 8.78 -5.08 -4.53
N GLY A 22 9.38 -5.03 -3.34
CA GLY A 22 10.52 -5.87 -3.00
C GLY A 22 10.09 -7.16 -2.33
N GLU A 23 11.06 -8.04 -2.10
CA GLU A 23 10.82 -9.32 -1.43
C GLU A 23 10.22 -9.13 -0.05
N ALA A 24 10.66 -8.11 0.70
CA ALA A 24 10.16 -7.84 2.05
C ALA A 24 8.68 -7.46 2.06
N ASP A 25 8.16 -6.91 0.95
CA ASP A 25 6.74 -6.58 0.83
C ASP A 25 5.86 -7.82 0.65
N CYS A 26 6.46 -8.95 0.32
CA CYS A 26 5.76 -10.18 0.01
C CYS A 26 6.03 -11.31 0.99
N ARG A 27 7.28 -11.48 1.43
CA ARG A 27 7.71 -12.62 2.22
C ARG A 27 7.46 -12.39 3.71
N GLY A 28 6.85 -13.38 4.38
CA GLY A 28 6.56 -13.28 5.81
C GLY A 28 5.47 -12.31 6.19
N VAL A 29 4.67 -11.87 5.23
CA VAL A 29 3.62 -10.88 5.46
C VAL A 29 2.35 -11.56 5.95
N ASN A 30 1.74 -10.99 7.00
CA ASN A 30 0.38 -11.37 7.40
C ASN A 30 -0.58 -10.57 6.52
N TRP A 31 -1.27 -11.24 5.60
CA TRP A 31 -2.09 -10.56 4.61
C TRP A 31 -3.31 -9.84 5.21
N GLN A 32 -3.85 -10.36 6.30
CA GLN A 32 -4.95 -9.67 6.99
C GLN A 32 -4.46 -8.36 7.60
N GLN A 33 -3.30 -8.37 8.24
CA GLN A 33 -2.71 -7.16 8.80
C GLN A 33 -2.34 -6.15 7.72
N ARG A 34 -1.80 -6.63 6.59
CA ARG A 34 -1.47 -5.76 5.47
C ARG A 34 -2.73 -5.12 4.89
N GLY A 35 -3.78 -5.91 4.70
CA GLY A 35 -5.05 -5.37 4.25
C GLY A 35 -5.62 -4.35 5.21
N TYR A 36 -5.58 -4.64 6.51
CA TYR A 36 -6.06 -3.73 7.53
C TYR A 36 -5.32 -2.39 7.48
N ALA A 37 -4.01 -2.44 7.38
CA ALA A 37 -3.20 -1.22 7.30
C ALA A 37 -3.56 -0.37 6.09
N ASP A 38 -3.76 -1.00 4.94
CA ASP A 38 -4.16 -0.29 3.72
C ASP A 38 -5.55 0.33 3.87
N GLY A 39 -6.50 -0.43 4.37
CA GLY A 39 -7.87 0.06 4.56
C GLY A 39 -7.96 1.15 5.60
N PHE A 40 -7.28 0.98 6.73
CA PHE A 40 -7.26 1.96 7.82
C PHE A 40 -6.57 3.26 7.41
N GLY A 41 -5.59 3.18 6.51
CA GLY A 41 -4.95 4.37 5.97
C GLY A 41 -5.77 5.09 4.91
N GLY A 42 -6.95 4.59 4.56
CA GLY A 42 -7.76 5.16 3.49
C GLY A 42 -7.18 4.92 2.10
N HIS A 43 -6.26 3.98 1.99
CA HIS A 43 -5.62 3.67 0.71
C HIS A 43 -6.48 2.71 -0.10
N PRO A 44 -6.39 2.77 -1.44
CA PRO A 44 -7.11 1.82 -2.28
C PRO A 44 -6.57 0.40 -2.09
N GLN A 45 -7.38 -0.58 -2.49
CA GLN A 45 -7.00 -1.98 -2.41
C GLN A 45 -5.79 -2.27 -3.28
N GLN A 46 -4.78 -2.93 -2.72
CA GLN A 46 -3.53 -3.25 -3.41
C GLN A 46 -3.43 -4.73 -3.77
N TYR A 47 -4.51 -5.50 -3.62
CA TYR A 47 -4.46 -6.94 -3.82
C TYR A 47 -3.95 -7.33 -5.21
N LEU A 48 -4.48 -6.70 -6.28
CA LEU A 48 -4.09 -7.05 -7.64
C LEU A 48 -2.61 -6.84 -7.90
N ARG A 49 -2.06 -5.75 -7.37
CA ARG A 49 -0.64 -5.47 -7.49
C ARG A 49 0.20 -6.50 -6.73
N LEU A 50 -0.18 -6.80 -5.50
CA LEU A 50 0.51 -7.80 -4.68
C LEU A 50 0.44 -9.18 -5.32
N ALA A 51 -0.74 -9.59 -5.80
CA ALA A 51 -0.94 -10.88 -6.44
C ALA A 51 -0.15 -11.02 -7.73
N ARG A 52 0.11 -9.92 -8.42
CA ARG A 52 0.88 -9.91 -9.66
C ARG A 52 2.38 -9.95 -9.41
N GLU A 53 2.86 -9.26 -8.37
CA GLU A 53 4.29 -9.08 -8.16
C GLU A 53 4.90 -10.08 -7.17
N CYS A 54 4.16 -10.54 -6.18
CA CYS A 54 4.71 -11.44 -5.16
C CYS A 54 5.07 -12.85 -5.66
N PRO A 55 4.39 -13.43 -6.68
CA PRO A 55 4.76 -14.77 -7.17
C PRO A 55 6.21 -14.89 -7.65
N ARG A 56 6.83 -13.80 -8.10
CA ARG A 56 8.25 -13.86 -8.52
C ARG A 56 9.18 -14.20 -7.36
N PHE A 57 8.72 -14.00 -6.12
CA PHE A 57 9.45 -14.39 -4.91
C PHE A 57 8.96 -15.72 -4.33
N GLY A 58 8.12 -16.46 -5.08
CA GLY A 58 7.57 -17.72 -4.61
C GLY A 58 6.47 -17.55 -3.56
N VAL A 59 5.87 -16.36 -3.46
CA VAL A 59 4.87 -16.05 -2.44
C VAL A 59 3.50 -15.89 -3.06
N ARG A 60 2.52 -16.60 -2.49
CA ARG A 60 1.12 -16.48 -2.89
C ARG A 60 0.40 -15.56 -1.89
N VAL A 61 -0.29 -14.56 -2.42
CA VAL A 61 -1.05 -13.61 -1.61
C VAL A 61 -2.43 -14.19 -1.34
N SER A 62 -2.83 -14.23 -0.07
CA SER A 62 -4.18 -14.68 0.30
C SER A 62 -5.19 -13.56 0.05
N GLU A 63 -6.00 -13.73 -0.99
CA GLU A 63 -7.06 -12.79 -1.34
C GLU A 63 -8.06 -12.62 -0.19
N ALA A 64 -8.51 -13.75 0.36
CA ALA A 64 -9.51 -13.74 1.43
C ALA A 64 -9.01 -12.99 2.67
N ASP A 65 -7.77 -13.25 3.08
CA ASP A 65 -7.19 -12.60 4.24
C ASP A 65 -6.97 -11.12 4.00
N TYR A 66 -6.46 -10.77 2.82
CA TYR A 66 -6.22 -9.36 2.49
C TYR A 66 -7.51 -8.56 2.54
N PHE A 67 -8.56 -9.03 1.86
CA PHE A 67 -9.83 -8.28 1.81
C PHE A 67 -10.55 -8.28 3.15
N LYS A 68 -10.43 -9.33 3.94
CA LYS A 68 -10.98 -9.34 5.30
C LYS A 68 -10.36 -8.21 6.13
N GLY A 69 -9.05 -8.10 6.06
CA GLY A 69 -8.33 -7.03 6.75
C GLY A 69 -8.67 -5.66 6.19
N TRP A 70 -8.66 -5.53 4.86
CA TRP A 70 -8.93 -4.25 4.22
C TRP A 70 -10.30 -3.70 4.59
N ASN A 71 -11.33 -4.56 4.53
CA ASN A 71 -12.68 -4.15 4.87
C ASN A 71 -12.79 -3.70 6.33
N ALA A 72 -12.14 -4.43 7.23
CA ALA A 72 -12.16 -4.06 8.65
C ALA A 72 -11.45 -2.72 8.89
N GLY A 73 -10.30 -2.53 8.26
CA GLY A 73 -9.54 -1.29 8.39
C GLY A 73 -10.27 -0.11 7.78
N TYR A 74 -10.85 -0.31 6.60
CA TYR A 74 -11.60 0.74 5.92
C TYR A 74 -12.83 1.17 6.72
N ASN A 75 -13.56 0.21 7.29
CA ASN A 75 -14.72 0.52 8.13
C ASN A 75 -14.33 1.34 9.36
N GLU A 76 -13.19 1.03 9.97
CA GLU A 76 -12.69 1.79 11.10
C GLU A 76 -12.30 3.20 10.70
N TRP A 77 -11.59 3.33 9.59
CA TRP A 77 -11.21 4.63 9.05
C TRP A 77 -12.42 5.48 8.72
N TYR A 78 -13.42 4.89 8.05
CA TYR A 78 -14.64 5.59 7.67
C TYR A 78 -15.42 6.05 8.89
N ARG A 79 -15.48 5.21 9.93
CA ARG A 79 -16.16 5.53 11.19
C ARG A 79 -15.50 6.72 11.89
N LEU A 80 -14.17 6.75 11.91
CA LEU A 80 -13.43 7.84 12.54
C LEU A 80 -13.61 9.16 11.79
N ILE A 81 -13.56 9.11 10.45
CA ILE A 81 -13.78 10.31 9.63
C ILE A 81 -15.22 10.80 9.77
N GLY A 82 -16.18 9.90 9.74
CA GLY A 82 -17.58 10.25 9.92
C GLY A 82 -17.86 10.93 11.25
N SER A 83 -17.18 10.52 12.31
CA SER A 83 -17.30 11.16 13.63
C SER A 83 -16.79 12.59 13.61
N ILE A 84 -15.73 12.85 12.83
CA ILE A 84 -15.17 14.19 12.71
C ILE A 84 -16.10 15.10 11.91
N ASP A 85 -16.68 14.57 10.83
CA ASP A 85 -17.54 15.35 9.96
C ASP A 85 -18.89 15.70 10.57
N MET A 86 -19.31 14.99 11.57
CA MET A 86 -20.59 15.24 12.23
C MET A 86 -20.59 16.46 13.15
N ASN A 87 -19.48 17.10 13.31
CA ASN A 87 -19.35 18.31 14.09
C ASN A 87 -19.33 19.55 13.19
#